data_af52b02ef02f3ad67fad1c52494ac5fb
#
_entry.id   af52b02ef02f3ad67fad1c52494ac5fb
#
_cell.length_a   1.000
_cell.length_b   1.000
_cell.length_c   1.000
_cell.angle_alpha   90.00
_cell.angle_beta   90.00
_cell.angle_gamma   90.00
#
_symmetry.space_group_name_H-M   'P 1'
#
loop_
_entity.id
_entity.type
_entity.pdbx_description
1 polymer ?
#
loop_
_entity_poly.entity_id
_entity_poly.type
_entity_poly.pdbx_seq_one_letter_code
_entity_poly.pdbx_strand_id
1 'polypeptide(L)'
;RGLGDVYKRQRMYCQGMARGQFGGEVTIYGHDEVISLLKQMAEMLLTPKETKFIGDKVHLEEVKDGEDRTILGHRVTFFDILSTKAKQFGFSMEYAEGKKLTCCGDEPYNECEQKYAQNSTWLLHEAFCLFSQADKFKPYEKHHSTVKDACELAQKLEAENLILYHTEDKNISRRKELYTEEGRQYYKGNLWIPDDLETYKL
;
A
#
# COMPACT_ATOMS: atom_id res chain seq x y z
N ARG A 1 -9.87 5.73 -2.06
CA ARG A 1 -8.78 6.31 -2.90
C ARG A 1 -8.15 5.28 -3.83
N GLY A 2 -7.95 4.02 -3.41
CA GLY A 2 -7.21 3.02 -4.18
C GLY A 2 -7.69 2.76 -5.61
N LEU A 3 -8.97 2.61 -5.85
CA LEU A 3 -9.52 2.29 -7.18
C LEU A 3 -9.27 3.38 -8.22
N GLY A 4 -9.50 4.65 -7.86
CA GLY A 4 -9.26 5.77 -8.76
C GLY A 4 -7.78 5.89 -9.16
N ASP A 5 -6.87 5.63 -8.24
CA ASP A 5 -5.44 5.73 -8.49
C ASP A 5 -4.91 4.56 -9.32
N VAL A 6 -5.41 3.34 -9.09
CA VAL A 6 -5.06 2.16 -9.91
C VAL A 6 -5.56 2.34 -11.35
N TYR A 7 -6.80 2.82 -11.54
CA TYR A 7 -7.32 3.14 -12.87
C TYR A 7 -6.52 4.23 -13.59
N LYS A 8 -6.15 5.32 -12.89
CA LYS A 8 -5.30 6.39 -13.46
C LYS A 8 -3.98 5.84 -13.96
N ARG A 9 -3.34 4.94 -13.20
CA ARG A 9 -2.09 4.29 -13.61
C ARG A 9 -2.30 3.37 -14.82
N GLN A 10 -3.33 2.53 -14.83
CA GLN A 10 -3.69 1.71 -15.99
C GLN A 10 -3.86 2.57 -17.23
N ARG A 11 -4.66 3.64 -17.14
CA ARG A 11 -4.86 4.60 -18.22
C ARG A 11 -3.56 5.23 -18.67
N MET A 12 -2.72 5.67 -17.74
CA MET A 12 -1.42 6.27 -18.04
C MET A 12 -0.53 5.33 -18.86
N TYR A 13 -0.43 4.05 -18.49
CA TYR A 13 0.34 3.06 -19.24
C TYR A 13 -0.24 2.83 -20.63
N CYS A 14 -1.55 2.59 -20.75
CA CYS A 14 -2.20 2.38 -22.05
C CYS A 14 -2.04 3.60 -22.96
N GLN A 15 -2.19 4.81 -22.46
CA GLN A 15 -1.98 6.06 -23.24
C GLN A 15 -0.51 6.27 -23.60
N GLY A 16 0.41 6.01 -22.69
CA GLY A 16 1.85 6.11 -22.95
C GLY A 16 2.30 5.16 -24.04
N MET A 17 1.79 3.91 -24.02
CA MET A 17 2.05 2.92 -25.08
C MET A 17 1.43 3.35 -26.42
N ALA A 18 0.19 3.85 -26.41
CA ALA A 18 -0.48 4.33 -27.63
C ALA A 18 0.22 5.52 -28.29
N ARG A 19 0.96 6.31 -27.50
CA ARG A 19 1.75 7.47 -27.95
C ARG A 19 3.22 7.13 -28.23
N GLY A 20 3.65 5.86 -28.02
CA GLY A 20 5.04 5.45 -28.15
C GLY A 20 5.99 6.00 -27.05
N GLN A 21 5.44 6.45 -25.93
CA GLN A 21 6.18 7.01 -24.80
C GLN A 21 6.62 5.93 -23.79
N PHE A 22 6.01 4.76 -23.85
CA PHE A 22 6.33 3.61 -23.00
C PHE A 22 6.32 2.34 -23.83
N GLY A 23 7.39 1.54 -23.77
CA GLY A 23 7.60 0.35 -24.60
C GLY A 23 7.70 -0.97 -23.82
N GLY A 24 7.66 -0.93 -22.50
CA GLY A 24 7.74 -2.12 -21.64
C GLY A 24 6.41 -2.83 -21.44
N GLU A 25 6.45 -3.88 -20.62
CA GLU A 25 5.25 -4.57 -20.13
C GLU A 25 4.97 -4.17 -18.67
N VAL A 26 3.71 -4.19 -18.28
CA VAL A 26 3.25 -3.87 -16.92
C VAL A 26 2.26 -4.92 -16.47
N THR A 27 2.47 -5.47 -15.29
CA THR A 27 1.49 -6.33 -14.62
C THR A 27 0.90 -5.61 -13.42
N ILE A 28 -0.43 -5.59 -13.36
CA ILE A 28 -1.21 -5.05 -12.24
C ILE A 28 -1.84 -6.23 -11.52
N TYR A 29 -1.42 -6.47 -10.30
CA TYR A 29 -1.98 -7.49 -9.42
C TYR A 29 -3.08 -6.89 -8.57
N GLY A 30 -4.18 -7.61 -8.39
CA GLY A 30 -5.29 -7.17 -7.54
C GLY A 30 -6.27 -8.29 -7.26
N HIS A 31 -7.13 -8.11 -6.26
CA HIS A 31 -8.21 -9.03 -5.99
C HIS A 31 -9.29 -8.97 -7.11
N ASP A 32 -10.18 -9.95 -7.12
CA ASP A 32 -11.24 -10.14 -8.12
C ASP A 32 -12.05 -8.87 -8.43
N GLU A 33 -12.52 -8.17 -7.40
CA GLU A 33 -13.34 -6.96 -7.57
C GLU A 33 -12.58 -5.83 -8.27
N VAL A 34 -11.33 -5.56 -7.84
CA VAL A 34 -10.53 -4.48 -8.44
C VAL A 34 -10.14 -4.82 -9.89
N ILE A 35 -9.79 -6.06 -10.18
CA ILE A 35 -9.46 -6.50 -11.54
C ILE A 35 -10.67 -6.43 -12.45
N SER A 36 -11.85 -6.89 -11.97
CA SER A 36 -13.12 -6.78 -12.72
C SER A 36 -13.45 -5.31 -13.03
N LEU A 37 -13.34 -4.44 -12.03
CA LEU A 37 -13.65 -3.03 -12.20
C LEU A 37 -12.66 -2.33 -13.16
N LEU A 38 -11.36 -2.65 -13.08
CA LEU A 38 -10.36 -2.11 -14.01
C LEU A 38 -10.65 -2.49 -15.47
N LYS A 39 -11.09 -3.72 -15.72
CA LYS A 39 -11.54 -4.17 -17.06
C LYS A 39 -12.74 -3.36 -17.55
N GLN A 40 -13.77 -3.23 -16.72
CA GLN A 40 -14.97 -2.45 -17.06
C GLN A 40 -14.66 -0.97 -17.30
N MET A 41 -13.88 -0.35 -16.44
CA MET A 41 -13.47 1.05 -16.63
C MET A 41 -12.64 1.25 -17.89
N ALA A 42 -11.79 0.29 -18.25
CA ALA A 42 -11.03 0.35 -19.48
C ALA A 42 -11.92 0.29 -20.71
N GLU A 43 -12.88 -0.64 -20.74
CA GLU A 43 -13.86 -0.74 -21.84
C GLU A 43 -14.70 0.51 -22.02
N MET A 44 -15.11 1.15 -20.93
CA MET A 44 -15.97 2.33 -20.93
C MET A 44 -15.23 3.64 -21.25
N LEU A 45 -13.97 3.76 -20.87
CA LEU A 45 -13.28 5.06 -20.79
C LEU A 45 -12.03 5.17 -21.67
N LEU A 46 -11.48 4.05 -22.15
CA LEU A 46 -10.35 4.05 -23.06
C LEU A 46 -10.78 3.92 -24.51
N THR A 47 -9.99 4.50 -25.40
CA THR A 47 -10.21 4.34 -26.85
C THR A 47 -9.72 2.98 -27.33
N PRO A 48 -10.20 2.47 -28.49
CA PRO A 48 -9.70 1.21 -29.05
C PRO A 48 -8.19 1.17 -29.27
N LYS A 49 -7.55 2.33 -29.51
CA LYS A 49 -6.08 2.44 -29.64
C LYS A 49 -5.34 2.21 -28.32
N GLU A 50 -6.00 2.46 -27.19
CA GLU A 50 -5.47 2.30 -25.85
C GLU A 50 -5.79 0.92 -25.28
N THR A 51 -7.03 0.44 -25.45
CA THR A 51 -7.49 -0.84 -24.91
C THR A 51 -6.77 -2.04 -25.51
N LYS A 52 -6.27 -1.95 -26.75
CA LYS A 52 -5.52 -3.03 -27.42
C LYS A 52 -4.30 -3.51 -26.62
N PHE A 53 -3.77 -2.70 -25.74
CA PHE A 53 -2.62 -3.09 -24.91
C PHE A 53 -3.01 -3.92 -23.68
N ILE A 54 -4.29 -3.95 -23.30
CA ILE A 54 -4.77 -4.77 -22.19
C ILE A 54 -4.81 -6.23 -22.64
N GLY A 55 -4.12 -7.10 -21.90
CA GLY A 55 -3.89 -8.49 -22.25
C GLY A 55 -2.68 -8.75 -23.17
N ASP A 56 -2.16 -7.70 -23.81
CA ASP A 56 -0.93 -7.78 -24.64
C ASP A 56 0.31 -7.31 -23.84
N LYS A 57 0.31 -6.05 -23.41
CA LYS A 57 1.42 -5.42 -22.66
C LYS A 57 1.03 -4.93 -21.26
N VAL A 58 -0.26 -4.74 -21.02
CA VAL A 58 -0.81 -4.40 -19.70
C VAL A 58 -1.61 -5.60 -19.21
N HIS A 59 -1.02 -6.37 -18.31
CA HIS A 59 -1.59 -7.59 -17.77
C HIS A 59 -2.36 -7.26 -16.48
N LEU A 60 -3.58 -7.74 -16.36
CA LEU A 60 -4.44 -7.61 -15.18
C LEU A 60 -4.56 -8.98 -14.54
N GLU A 61 -3.80 -9.22 -13.48
CA GLU A 61 -3.67 -10.50 -12.81
C GLU A 61 -4.46 -10.53 -11.49
N GLU A 62 -5.44 -11.43 -11.42
CA GLU A 62 -6.16 -11.69 -10.19
C GLU A 62 -5.31 -12.48 -9.21
N VAL A 63 -5.32 -12.06 -7.94
CA VAL A 63 -4.71 -12.77 -6.82
C VAL A 63 -5.72 -13.02 -5.72
N LYS A 64 -5.53 -14.12 -4.98
CA LYS A 64 -6.41 -14.55 -3.89
C LYS A 64 -5.75 -14.36 -2.53
N ASP A 65 -6.56 -14.40 -1.49
CA ASP A 65 -6.06 -14.40 -0.11
C ASP A 65 -5.09 -15.56 0.13
N GLY A 66 -3.92 -15.23 0.68
CA GLY A 66 -2.83 -16.17 0.94
C GLY A 66 -2.08 -16.66 -0.31
N GLU A 67 -2.33 -16.08 -1.47
CA GLU A 67 -1.69 -16.53 -2.71
C GLU A 67 -0.29 -15.95 -2.88
N ASP A 68 0.65 -16.85 -3.26
CA ASP A 68 2.03 -16.51 -3.57
C ASP A 68 2.22 -16.25 -5.08
N ARG A 69 3.03 -15.26 -5.40
CA ARG A 69 3.54 -14.97 -6.75
C ARG A 69 5.04 -14.71 -6.70
N THR A 70 5.74 -15.04 -7.78
CA THR A 70 7.11 -14.56 -7.98
C THR A 70 7.06 -13.27 -8.81
N ILE A 71 7.44 -12.15 -8.19
CA ILE A 71 7.43 -10.82 -8.81
C ILE A 71 8.85 -10.26 -8.76
N LEU A 72 9.43 -9.96 -9.91
CA LEU A 72 10.82 -9.46 -10.04
C LEU A 72 11.85 -10.33 -9.32
N GLY A 73 11.63 -11.64 -9.28
CA GLY A 73 12.50 -12.60 -8.60
C GLY A 73 12.26 -12.78 -7.10
N HIS A 74 11.31 -12.04 -6.51
CA HIS A 74 10.95 -12.12 -5.10
C HIS A 74 9.63 -12.87 -4.90
N ARG A 75 9.53 -13.62 -3.82
CA ARG A 75 8.25 -14.22 -3.38
C ARG A 75 7.38 -13.13 -2.75
N VAL A 76 6.19 -12.96 -3.29
CA VAL A 76 5.18 -12.01 -2.80
C VAL A 76 3.92 -12.78 -2.45
N THR A 77 3.50 -12.69 -1.18
CA THR A 77 2.23 -13.25 -0.69
C THR A 77 1.21 -12.14 -0.56
N PHE A 78 0.06 -12.29 -1.21
CA PHE A 78 -1.06 -11.36 -1.09
C PHE A 78 -2.04 -11.83 -0.03
N PHE A 79 -2.63 -10.92 0.73
CA PHE A 79 -3.59 -11.28 1.78
C PHE A 79 -4.71 -10.25 1.92
N ASP A 80 -5.92 -10.74 2.21
CA ASP A 80 -7.07 -9.89 2.50
C ASP A 80 -6.92 -9.29 3.91
N ILE A 81 -6.98 -7.97 4.01
CA ILE A 81 -6.92 -7.27 5.30
C ILE A 81 -8.28 -7.20 6.01
N LEU A 82 -9.32 -7.79 5.40
CA LEU A 82 -10.72 -7.76 5.88
C LEU A 82 -11.22 -6.32 6.11
N SER A 83 -10.94 -5.45 5.13
CA SER A 83 -11.35 -4.04 5.17
C SER A 83 -12.86 -3.90 5.42
N THR A 84 -13.22 -2.92 6.25
CA THR A 84 -14.61 -2.65 6.62
C THR A 84 -15.36 -1.79 5.59
N LYS A 85 -14.65 -1.21 4.60
CA LYS A 85 -15.21 -0.33 3.58
C LYS A 85 -15.37 -1.05 2.24
N ALA A 86 -14.25 -1.34 1.61
CA ALA A 86 -14.18 -2.05 0.34
C ALA A 86 -13.05 -3.09 0.43
N LYS A 87 -13.20 -4.22 -0.22
CA LYS A 87 -12.18 -5.27 -0.23
C LYS A 87 -10.81 -4.68 -0.56
N GLN A 88 -9.82 -4.98 0.27
CA GLN A 88 -8.44 -4.53 0.13
C GLN A 88 -7.47 -5.65 0.45
N PHE A 89 -6.36 -5.69 -0.27
CA PHE A 89 -5.28 -6.62 0.00
C PHE A 89 -4.03 -5.89 0.46
N GLY A 90 -3.38 -6.47 1.46
CA GLY A 90 -1.99 -6.23 1.79
C GLY A 90 -1.08 -7.20 1.02
N PHE A 91 0.22 -7.03 1.19
CA PHE A 91 1.20 -7.98 0.66
C PHE A 91 2.42 -8.10 1.57
N SER A 92 3.07 -9.26 1.53
CA SER A 92 4.36 -9.49 2.15
C SER A 92 5.35 -9.97 1.09
N MET A 93 6.51 -9.33 0.98
CA MET A 93 7.56 -9.64 0.01
C MET A 93 8.83 -10.11 0.71
N GLU A 94 9.28 -11.30 0.41
CA GLU A 94 10.61 -11.80 0.79
C GLU A 94 11.63 -11.32 -0.23
N TYR A 95 12.44 -10.31 0.11
CA TYR A 95 13.38 -9.70 -0.82
C TYR A 95 14.83 -10.17 -0.64
N ALA A 96 15.14 -10.82 0.48
CA ALA A 96 16.40 -11.52 0.75
C ALA A 96 16.16 -12.59 1.82
N GLU A 97 17.13 -13.46 2.05
CA GLU A 97 17.03 -14.50 3.08
C GLU A 97 16.77 -13.90 4.45
N GLY A 98 15.66 -14.29 5.07
CA GLY A 98 15.20 -13.79 6.37
C GLY A 98 14.79 -12.31 6.38
N LYS A 99 14.70 -11.65 5.22
CA LYS A 99 14.31 -10.24 5.10
C LYS A 99 12.97 -10.09 4.40
N LYS A 100 12.04 -9.46 5.08
CA LYS A 100 10.65 -9.33 4.65
C LYS A 100 10.15 -7.89 4.74
N LEU A 101 9.49 -7.44 3.68
CA LEU A 101 8.72 -6.21 3.65
C LEU A 101 7.23 -6.57 3.65
N THR A 102 6.45 -6.00 4.57
CA THR A 102 5.00 -6.20 4.63
C THR A 102 4.28 -4.86 4.58
N CYS A 103 3.27 -4.77 3.71
CA CYS A 103 2.37 -3.62 3.58
C CYS A 103 0.96 -4.02 4.01
N CYS A 104 0.42 -3.36 5.04
CA CYS A 104 -0.84 -3.69 5.69
C CYS A 104 -2.07 -2.94 5.14
N GLY A 105 -1.95 -2.26 3.97
CA GLY A 105 -3.08 -1.51 3.40
C GLY A 105 -3.31 -0.14 4.04
N ASP A 106 -4.49 0.46 3.84
CA ASP A 106 -4.83 1.81 4.31
C ASP A 106 -6.02 1.85 5.30
N GLU A 107 -6.12 0.81 6.13
CA GLU A 107 -7.03 0.71 7.26
C GLU A 107 -6.30 0.26 8.53
N PRO A 108 -6.94 0.37 9.72
CA PRO A 108 -6.39 -0.18 10.94
C PRO A 108 -6.11 -1.67 10.82
N TYR A 109 -5.00 -2.08 11.41
CA TYR A 109 -4.55 -3.46 11.42
C TYR A 109 -5.63 -4.44 11.90
N ASN A 110 -5.71 -5.59 11.23
CA ASN A 110 -6.55 -6.72 11.60
C ASN A 110 -5.67 -7.92 12.02
N GLU A 111 -6.09 -8.67 13.04
CA GLU A 111 -5.34 -9.84 13.56
C GLU A 111 -5.08 -10.93 12.49
N CYS A 112 -5.88 -10.98 11.40
CA CYS A 112 -5.63 -11.90 10.28
C CYS A 112 -4.30 -11.62 9.55
N GLU A 113 -3.78 -10.39 9.67
CA GLU A 113 -2.52 -9.96 9.08
C GLU A 113 -1.29 -10.41 9.87
N GLN A 114 -1.46 -10.87 11.14
CA GLN A 114 -0.35 -11.15 12.04
C GLN A 114 0.68 -12.11 11.44
N LYS A 115 0.23 -13.20 10.84
CA LYS A 115 1.13 -14.23 10.24
C LYS A 115 2.02 -13.66 9.12
N TYR A 116 1.61 -12.57 8.48
CA TYR A 116 2.35 -11.90 7.43
C TYR A 116 3.23 -10.75 7.99
N ALA A 117 2.71 -10.00 8.96
CA ALA A 117 3.34 -8.78 9.47
C ALA A 117 4.33 -9.03 10.62
N GLN A 118 4.18 -10.13 11.39
CA GLN A 118 5.08 -10.45 12.49
C GLN A 118 6.54 -10.56 12.02
N ASN A 119 7.47 -9.97 12.76
CA ASN A 119 8.92 -9.98 12.48
C ASN A 119 9.28 -9.42 11.10
N SER A 120 8.54 -8.43 10.60
CA SER A 120 8.90 -7.76 9.35
C SER A 120 10.18 -6.96 9.50
N THR A 121 11.11 -7.10 8.54
CA THR A 121 12.27 -6.20 8.44
C THR A 121 11.80 -4.80 8.11
N TRP A 122 10.80 -4.68 7.23
CA TRP A 122 10.11 -3.43 6.90
C TRP A 122 8.60 -3.63 7.02
N LEU A 123 7.98 -2.87 7.91
CA LEU A 123 6.53 -2.80 8.04
C LEU A 123 6.04 -1.45 7.49
N LEU A 124 5.13 -1.49 6.53
CA LEU A 124 4.44 -0.33 6.01
C LEU A 124 3.03 -0.31 6.58
N HIS A 125 2.70 0.74 7.33
CA HIS A 125 1.38 0.90 7.95
C HIS A 125 0.85 2.32 7.80
N GLU A 126 -0.45 2.47 7.66
CA GLU A 126 -1.08 3.78 7.63
C GLU A 126 -1.01 4.46 9.00
N ALA A 127 -0.90 5.78 9.00
CA ALA A 127 -0.99 6.61 10.21
C ALA A 127 -1.60 7.96 9.84
N PHE A 128 -2.93 8.03 9.83
CA PHE A 128 -3.66 9.16 9.28
C PHE A 128 -3.30 10.48 9.96
N CYS A 129 -3.19 10.50 11.29
CA CYS A 129 -2.82 11.70 12.05
C CYS A 129 -2.10 11.36 13.35
N LEU A 130 -1.59 12.40 14.02
CA LEU A 130 -1.08 12.30 15.39
C LEU A 130 -2.21 11.87 16.34
N PHE A 131 -1.91 11.02 17.31
CA PHE A 131 -2.85 10.69 18.39
C PHE A 131 -3.25 11.93 19.19
N SER A 132 -2.28 12.82 19.45
CA SER A 132 -2.50 14.12 20.12
C SER A 132 -3.51 15.03 19.37
N GLN A 133 -3.79 14.74 18.12
CA GLN A 133 -4.75 15.47 17.27
C GLN A 133 -5.96 14.63 16.86
N ALA A 134 -6.16 13.46 17.47
CA ALA A 134 -7.24 12.54 17.12
C ALA A 134 -8.63 13.19 17.24
N ASP A 135 -8.86 14.02 18.25
CA ASP A 135 -10.12 14.75 18.41
C ASP A 135 -10.44 15.69 17.24
N LYS A 136 -9.41 16.29 16.64
CA LYS A 136 -9.53 17.19 15.49
C LYS A 136 -9.80 16.43 14.19
N PHE A 137 -9.08 15.34 13.95
CA PHE A 137 -9.11 14.64 12.68
C PHE A 137 -10.08 13.46 12.63
N LYS A 138 -10.51 12.98 13.80
CA LYS A 138 -11.45 11.85 13.95
C LYS A 138 -11.02 10.61 13.15
N PRO A 139 -9.80 10.07 13.38
CA PRO A 139 -9.28 8.94 12.60
C PRO A 139 -10.17 7.70 12.77
N TYR A 140 -10.58 7.37 13.97
CA TYR A 140 -11.36 6.18 14.26
C TYR A 140 -12.76 6.19 13.62
N GLU A 141 -13.41 7.36 13.55
CA GLU A 141 -14.70 7.51 12.83
C GLU A 141 -14.52 7.31 11.30
N LYS A 142 -13.31 7.49 10.80
CA LYS A 142 -12.95 7.32 9.39
C LYS A 142 -12.29 5.98 9.10
N HIS A 143 -12.22 5.08 10.08
CA HIS A 143 -11.51 3.81 10.01
C HIS A 143 -10.04 4.00 9.61
N HIS A 144 -9.31 4.79 10.40
CA HIS A 144 -7.86 5.00 10.28
C HIS A 144 -7.18 4.94 11.63
N SER A 145 -5.89 4.61 11.61
CA SER A 145 -5.01 4.60 12.78
C SER A 145 -4.35 5.96 13.00
N THR A 146 -3.88 6.17 14.21
CA THR A 146 -2.98 7.27 14.56
C THR A 146 -1.51 6.82 14.50
N VAL A 147 -0.58 7.78 14.61
CA VAL A 147 0.85 7.48 14.76
C VAL A 147 1.11 6.56 15.96
N LYS A 148 0.43 6.81 17.08
CA LYS A 148 0.53 5.94 18.26
C LYS A 148 0.11 4.51 17.96
N ASP A 149 -1.06 4.31 17.35
CA ASP A 149 -1.60 2.98 17.05
C ASP A 149 -0.63 2.18 16.15
N ALA A 150 -0.14 2.81 15.08
CA ALA A 150 0.81 2.20 14.15
C ALA A 150 2.15 1.86 14.82
N CYS A 151 2.64 2.73 15.70
CA CYS A 151 3.89 2.53 16.43
C CYS A 151 3.78 1.45 17.51
N GLU A 152 2.69 1.41 18.29
CA GLU A 152 2.43 0.35 19.26
C GLU A 152 2.28 -1.02 18.56
N LEU A 153 1.60 -1.03 17.40
CA LEU A 153 1.49 -2.22 16.56
C LEU A 153 2.86 -2.71 16.08
N ALA A 154 3.69 -1.83 15.51
CA ALA A 154 5.01 -2.21 15.02
C ALA A 154 5.90 -2.75 16.17
N GLN A 155 5.78 -2.19 17.37
CA GLN A 155 6.46 -2.69 18.56
C GLN A 155 5.96 -4.08 18.94
N LYS A 156 4.64 -4.32 18.93
CA LYS A 156 4.01 -5.62 19.21
C LYS A 156 4.42 -6.69 18.18
N LEU A 157 4.50 -6.30 16.91
CA LEU A 157 4.87 -7.18 15.80
C LEU A 157 6.38 -7.39 15.65
N GLU A 158 7.19 -6.79 16.52
CA GLU A 158 8.66 -6.89 16.49
C GLU A 158 9.25 -6.50 15.12
N ALA A 159 8.66 -5.50 14.46
CA ALA A 159 9.17 -4.97 13.22
C ALA A 159 10.50 -4.22 13.46
N GLU A 160 11.50 -4.37 12.55
CA GLU A 160 12.78 -3.66 12.66
C GLU A 160 12.65 -2.20 12.21
N ASN A 161 11.93 -1.97 11.10
CA ASN A 161 11.71 -0.67 10.49
C ASN A 161 10.21 -0.47 10.26
N LEU A 162 9.68 0.69 10.65
CA LEU A 162 8.30 1.10 10.39
C LEU A 162 8.29 2.28 9.44
N ILE A 163 7.58 2.15 8.32
CA ILE A 163 7.27 3.26 7.40
C ILE A 163 5.81 3.64 7.60
N LEU A 164 5.58 4.92 7.97
CA LEU A 164 4.24 5.49 8.07
C LEU A 164 3.85 6.18 6.76
N TYR A 165 2.66 5.88 6.25
CA TYR A 165 2.09 6.50 5.06
C TYR A 165 0.62 6.84 5.26
N HIS A 166 -0.06 7.32 4.23
CA HIS A 166 -1.47 7.72 4.27
C HIS A 166 -1.77 8.76 5.36
N THR A 167 -0.94 9.78 5.43
CA THR A 167 -0.99 10.85 6.42
C THR A 167 -1.90 12.00 5.99
N GLU A 168 -2.41 12.77 6.96
CA GLU A 168 -3.14 14.01 6.68
C GLU A 168 -2.19 15.14 6.20
N ASP A 169 -2.75 16.15 5.50
CA ASP A 169 -1.96 17.19 4.83
C ASP A 169 -1.79 18.48 5.65
N LYS A 170 -2.48 18.65 6.77
CA LYS A 170 -2.44 19.90 7.55
C LYS A 170 -1.10 20.17 8.20
N ASN A 171 -0.37 19.09 8.51
CA ASN A 171 0.95 19.15 9.13
C ASN A 171 2.09 18.89 8.12
N ILE A 172 1.85 18.95 6.81
CA ILE A 172 2.79 18.51 5.77
C ILE A 172 4.21 19.12 5.94
N SER A 173 4.33 20.39 6.28
CA SER A 173 5.62 21.07 6.44
C SER A 173 6.42 20.63 7.67
N ARG A 174 5.76 20.04 8.67
CA ARG A 174 6.37 19.58 9.93
C ARG A 174 6.07 18.10 10.21
N ARG A 175 5.50 17.40 9.25
CA ARG A 175 5.02 16.03 9.42
C ARG A 175 6.12 15.10 9.95
N LYS A 176 7.29 15.09 9.34
CA LYS A 176 8.42 14.25 9.76
C LYS A 176 8.80 14.49 11.22
N GLU A 177 8.94 15.76 11.62
CA GLU A 177 9.28 16.16 12.99
C GLU A 177 8.23 15.66 13.98
N LEU A 178 6.96 16.05 13.77
CA LEU A 178 5.85 15.76 14.69
C LEU A 178 5.56 14.27 14.82
N TYR A 179 5.52 13.54 13.69
CA TYR A 179 5.25 12.10 13.69
C TYR A 179 6.41 11.31 14.29
N THR A 180 7.66 11.75 14.08
CA THR A 180 8.83 11.14 14.72
C THR A 180 8.81 11.37 16.22
N GLU A 181 8.54 12.59 16.68
CA GLU A 181 8.49 12.95 18.10
C GLU A 181 7.42 12.14 18.85
N GLU A 182 6.21 12.03 18.29
CA GLU A 182 5.15 11.24 18.90
C GLU A 182 5.45 9.74 18.82
N GLY A 183 5.85 9.24 17.65
CA GLY A 183 6.03 7.80 17.40
C GLY A 183 7.16 7.19 18.23
N ARG A 184 8.25 7.95 18.49
CA ARG A 184 9.36 7.51 19.34
C ARG A 184 8.98 7.22 20.79
N GLN A 185 7.84 7.69 21.25
CA GLN A 185 7.33 7.37 22.57
C GLN A 185 6.80 5.92 22.66
N TYR A 186 6.41 5.32 21.52
CA TYR A 186 5.72 4.04 21.44
C TYR A 186 6.52 2.96 20.69
N TYR A 187 7.47 3.34 19.82
CA TYR A 187 8.24 2.42 19.02
C TYR A 187 9.74 2.66 19.13
N LYS A 188 10.49 1.58 19.43
CA LYS A 188 11.95 1.62 19.66
C LYS A 188 12.77 1.29 18.41
N GLY A 189 12.16 0.71 17.39
CA GLY A 189 12.80 0.41 16.11
C GLY A 189 13.04 1.65 15.26
N ASN A 190 13.40 1.45 14.01
CA ASN A 190 13.61 2.55 13.06
C ASN A 190 12.29 3.07 12.52
N LEU A 191 11.99 4.35 12.74
CA LEU A 191 10.75 5.00 12.32
C LEU A 191 11.02 5.95 11.16
N TRP A 192 10.26 5.77 10.07
CA TRP A 192 10.39 6.49 8.81
C TRP A 192 9.07 7.14 8.41
N ILE A 193 9.10 8.43 8.10
CA ILE A 193 7.95 9.21 7.62
C ILE A 193 8.37 9.86 6.29
N PRO A 194 8.19 9.16 5.16
CA PRO A 194 8.63 9.67 3.85
C PRO A 194 7.81 10.86 3.38
N ASP A 195 8.47 11.74 2.64
CA ASP A 195 7.80 12.66 1.74
C ASP A 195 7.48 11.95 0.42
N ASP A 196 6.59 12.54 -0.39
CA ASP A 196 6.27 11.99 -1.68
C ASP A 196 7.53 11.87 -2.54
N LEU A 197 7.69 10.74 -3.22
CA LEU A 197 8.84 10.39 -4.07
C LEU A 197 10.17 10.18 -3.33
N GLU A 198 10.20 10.20 -2.02
CA GLU A 198 11.41 9.85 -1.26
C GLU A 198 11.74 8.35 -1.41
N THR A 199 13.02 8.03 -1.54
CA THR A 199 13.49 6.67 -1.78
C THR A 199 14.33 6.16 -0.62
N TYR A 200 14.04 4.96 -0.15
CA TYR A 200 14.84 4.23 0.84
C TYR A 200 15.40 2.95 0.22
N LYS A 201 16.61 2.56 0.65
CA LYS A 201 17.19 1.26 0.28
C LYS A 201 16.75 0.22 1.32
N LEU A 202 16.23 -0.90 0.84
CA LEU A 202 15.89 -2.07 1.64
C LEU A 202 17.12 -2.89 2.01
#